data_8ca35c9112e58ed87669e6090075ee3e
#
_entry.id   8ca35c9112e58ed87669e6090075ee3e
#
_cell.length_a   1.000
_cell.length_b   1.000
_cell.length_c   1.000
_cell.angle_alpha   90.00
_cell.angle_beta   90.00
_cell.angle_gamma   90.00
#
_symmetry.space_group_name_H-M   'P 1'
#
loop_
_entity.id
_entity.type
_entity.pdbx_description
1 polymer ?
#
loop_
_entity_poly.entity_id
_entity_poly.type
_entity_poly.pdbx_seq_one_letter_code
_entity_poly.pdbx_strand_id
1 'polypeptide(L)'
;MPVSADVTLPAGPPERTEPGDSLKWSQTAVLPADAFRPEQQLAGFTVTGIEPGADGDLPESFTQGGTPFYVRLTITQAVDRQRNTMSTAGFAGSADGVTPALTLTPPDGFAKCQAAERPQTLTRGQSFATCLVALADPGTQLSRVIYWADTGEEPFDYKSAPVVWSDGSPVAPSGS
;
A
#
# COMPACT_ATOMS: atom_id res chain seq x y z
N MET A 1 2.40 13.21 -13.24
CA MET A 1 2.94 13.24 -11.88
C MET A 1 1.96 12.58 -10.92
N PRO A 2 2.43 11.75 -9.99
CA PRO A 2 1.55 11.21 -8.98
C PRO A 2 1.01 12.34 -8.10
N VAL A 3 -0.27 12.27 -7.76
CA VAL A 3 -0.94 13.28 -6.94
C VAL A 3 -1.19 12.68 -5.57
N SER A 4 -0.71 13.34 -4.53
CA SER A 4 -0.96 12.90 -3.16
C SER A 4 -2.39 13.24 -2.74
N ALA A 5 -3.00 12.35 -1.95
CA ALA A 5 -4.28 12.62 -1.32
C ALA A 5 -4.11 13.69 -0.23
N ASP A 6 -5.18 14.44 0.03
CA ASP A 6 -5.21 15.33 1.19
C ASP A 6 -5.37 14.47 2.44
N VAL A 7 -4.36 14.46 3.28
CA VAL A 7 -4.33 13.66 4.49
C VAL A 7 -4.10 14.58 5.69
N THR A 8 -5.04 14.55 6.63
CA THR A 8 -4.91 15.25 7.90
C THR A 8 -4.74 14.21 9.01
N LEU A 9 -3.58 14.25 9.68
CA LEU A 9 -3.34 13.39 10.82
C LEU A 9 -3.97 13.97 12.08
N PRO A 10 -4.49 13.12 12.99
CA PRO A 10 -5.00 13.58 14.28
C PRO A 10 -3.91 14.30 15.08
N ALA A 11 -4.30 15.25 15.91
CA ALA A 11 -3.38 15.90 16.83
C ALA A 11 -2.93 14.89 17.91
N GLY A 12 -1.68 15.01 18.34
CA GLY A 12 -1.10 14.15 19.37
C GLY A 12 -0.32 12.97 18.83
N PRO A 13 0.10 12.04 19.71
CA PRO A 13 0.85 10.86 19.27
C PRO A 13 0.02 9.99 18.32
N PRO A 14 0.61 9.46 17.24
CA PRO A 14 -0.14 8.63 16.32
C PRO A 14 -0.52 7.29 16.98
N GLU A 15 -1.77 6.89 16.81
CA GLU A 15 -2.23 5.56 17.24
C GLU A 15 -2.05 4.57 16.08
N ARG A 16 -1.38 3.47 16.35
CA ARG A 16 -1.13 2.43 15.36
C ARG A 16 -2.44 1.70 15.02
N THR A 17 -2.68 1.52 13.72
CA THR A 17 -3.86 0.79 13.22
C THR A 17 -3.79 -0.68 13.65
N GLU A 18 -4.90 -1.21 14.12
CA GLU A 18 -4.98 -2.58 14.61
C GLU A 18 -4.96 -3.59 13.46
N PRO A 19 -4.35 -4.77 13.65
CA PRO A 19 -4.47 -5.86 12.69
C PRO A 19 -5.94 -6.23 12.45
N GLY A 20 -6.26 -6.53 11.20
CA GLY A 20 -7.61 -6.92 10.81
C GLY A 20 -8.57 -5.76 10.54
N ASP A 21 -8.12 -4.52 10.71
CA ASP A 21 -8.96 -3.37 10.40
C ASP A 21 -9.30 -3.30 8.92
N SER A 22 -10.55 -2.94 8.62
CA SER A 22 -11.04 -2.74 7.27
C SER A 22 -11.26 -1.26 7.00
N LEU A 23 -10.63 -0.77 5.94
CA LEU A 23 -10.67 0.64 5.55
C LEU A 23 -11.27 0.77 4.15
N LYS A 24 -11.86 1.91 3.88
CA LYS A 24 -12.28 2.30 2.53
C LYS A 24 -11.16 3.06 1.84
N TRP A 25 -11.25 3.15 0.51
CA TRP A 25 -10.33 3.97 -0.26
C TRP A 25 -10.24 5.38 0.34
N SER A 26 -9.06 5.92 0.36
CA SER A 26 -8.71 7.24 0.91
C SER A 26 -8.74 7.37 2.43
N GLN A 27 -9.04 6.31 3.15
CA GLN A 27 -8.83 6.28 4.60
C GLN A 27 -7.36 5.96 4.92
N THR A 28 -6.87 6.53 6.01
CA THR A 28 -5.46 6.45 6.39
C THR A 28 -5.26 5.44 7.51
N ALA A 29 -4.30 4.52 7.32
CA ALA A 29 -3.79 3.67 8.39
C ALA A 29 -2.50 4.24 8.94
N VAL A 30 -2.25 4.06 10.22
CA VAL A 30 -0.98 4.38 10.87
C VAL A 30 -0.22 3.08 11.08
N LEU A 31 0.87 2.92 10.37
CA LEU A 31 1.64 1.67 10.31
C LEU A 31 3.14 1.98 10.43
N PRO A 32 3.97 0.97 10.68
CA PRO A 32 5.42 1.20 10.68
C PRO A 32 5.89 1.82 9.36
N ALA A 33 6.69 2.87 9.46
CA ALA A 33 7.26 3.51 8.28
C ALA A 33 8.15 2.56 7.49
N ASP A 34 8.77 1.62 8.18
CA ASP A 34 9.55 0.55 7.59
C ASP A 34 9.18 -0.78 8.28
N ALA A 35 8.59 -1.69 7.53
CA ALA A 35 8.15 -2.99 8.05
C ALA A 35 9.32 -3.84 8.60
N PHE A 36 10.53 -3.61 8.10
CA PHE A 36 11.73 -4.31 8.57
C PHE A 36 12.28 -3.72 9.88
N ARG A 37 11.82 -2.54 10.27
CA ARG A 37 12.23 -1.84 11.50
C ARG A 37 11.00 -1.22 12.17
N PRO A 38 10.03 -2.04 12.57
CA PRO A 38 8.72 -1.55 13.00
C PRO A 38 8.77 -0.71 14.27
N GLU A 39 9.80 -0.89 15.10
CA GLU A 39 9.95 -0.16 16.35
C GLU A 39 10.46 1.27 16.19
N GLN A 40 10.93 1.65 14.99
CA GLN A 40 11.57 2.95 14.83
C GLN A 40 10.58 4.10 14.68
N GLN A 41 9.62 3.98 13.77
CA GLN A 41 8.65 5.07 13.55
C GLN A 41 7.41 4.60 12.83
N LEU A 42 6.35 5.38 13.03
CA LEU A 42 5.07 5.21 12.34
C LEU A 42 4.92 6.27 11.26
N ALA A 43 4.14 5.93 10.24
CA ALA A 43 3.73 6.85 9.17
C ALA A 43 2.27 6.60 8.83
N GLY A 44 1.62 7.58 8.21
CA GLY A 44 0.28 7.41 7.65
C GLY A 44 0.38 6.83 6.24
N PHE A 45 -0.40 5.81 5.96
CA PHE A 45 -0.51 5.21 4.63
C PHE A 45 -1.97 5.29 4.18
N THR A 46 -2.19 5.90 3.03
CA THR A 46 -3.53 6.12 2.47
C THR A 46 -3.57 5.48 1.09
N VAL A 47 -4.28 4.37 0.96
CA VAL A 47 -4.49 3.75 -0.34
C VAL A 47 -5.72 4.39 -0.98
N THR A 48 -5.54 4.97 -2.16
CA THR A 48 -6.61 5.68 -2.87
C THR A 48 -7.33 4.81 -3.88
N GLY A 49 -6.73 3.70 -4.28
CA GLY A 49 -7.40 2.75 -5.16
C GLY A 49 -6.45 1.72 -5.76
N ILE A 50 -7.05 0.78 -6.47
CA ILE A 50 -6.36 -0.19 -7.31
C ILE A 50 -7.10 -0.24 -8.65
N GLU A 51 -6.35 -0.17 -9.75
CA GLU A 51 -6.90 -0.11 -11.09
C GLU A 51 -6.27 -1.18 -11.98
N PRO A 52 -7.05 -1.82 -12.87
CA PRO A 52 -6.46 -2.74 -13.83
C PRO A 52 -5.60 -1.99 -14.84
N GLY A 53 -4.44 -2.56 -15.17
CA GLY A 53 -3.63 -2.12 -16.29
C GLY A 53 -4.13 -2.73 -17.59
N ALA A 54 -3.65 -2.18 -18.72
CA ALA A 54 -3.95 -2.73 -20.03
C ALA A 54 -2.89 -3.73 -20.48
N ASP A 55 -3.28 -4.67 -21.32
CA ASP A 55 -2.35 -5.59 -21.95
C ASP A 55 -1.33 -4.78 -22.76
N GLY A 56 -0.05 -5.11 -22.57
CA GLY A 56 1.04 -4.42 -23.25
C GLY A 56 1.52 -3.13 -22.58
N ASP A 57 0.90 -2.69 -21.50
CA ASP A 57 1.40 -1.54 -20.71
C ASP A 57 2.82 -1.79 -20.20
N LEU A 58 3.09 -3.03 -19.78
CA LEU A 58 4.38 -3.45 -19.24
C LEU A 58 4.93 -4.62 -20.05
N PRO A 59 6.25 -4.75 -20.15
CA PRO A 59 6.84 -5.87 -20.88
C PRO A 59 6.58 -7.21 -20.15
N GLU A 60 6.50 -8.28 -20.93
CA GLU A 60 6.30 -9.63 -20.39
C GLU A 60 7.42 -10.05 -19.45
N SER A 61 8.63 -9.55 -19.67
CA SER A 61 9.75 -9.77 -18.75
C SER A 61 9.47 -9.23 -17.34
N PHE A 62 8.61 -8.23 -17.22
CA PHE A 62 8.17 -7.69 -15.93
C PHE A 62 6.95 -8.44 -15.40
N THR A 63 5.92 -8.64 -16.23
CA THR A 63 4.65 -9.23 -15.80
C THR A 63 4.71 -10.73 -15.65
N GLN A 64 5.60 -11.41 -16.36
CA GLN A 64 5.76 -12.88 -16.35
C GLN A 64 4.42 -13.61 -16.57
N GLY A 65 3.62 -13.08 -17.48
CA GLY A 65 2.30 -13.64 -17.81
C GLY A 65 1.18 -13.22 -16.87
N GLY A 66 1.48 -12.44 -15.84
CA GLY A 66 0.48 -11.91 -14.92
C GLY A 66 -0.26 -10.69 -15.47
N THR A 67 -1.43 -10.42 -14.93
CA THR A 67 -2.19 -9.22 -15.26
C THR A 67 -1.84 -8.09 -14.30
N PRO A 68 -1.37 -6.93 -14.78
CA PRO A 68 -0.98 -5.84 -13.89
C PRO A 68 -2.18 -5.07 -13.36
N PHE A 69 -2.07 -4.69 -12.09
CA PHE A 69 -2.95 -3.75 -11.42
C PHE A 69 -2.11 -2.67 -10.76
N TYR A 70 -2.56 -1.43 -10.80
CA TYR A 70 -1.83 -0.30 -10.27
C TYR A 70 -2.41 0.10 -8.92
N VAL A 71 -1.57 -0.02 -7.87
CA VAL A 71 -1.94 0.35 -6.50
C VAL A 71 -1.45 1.77 -6.24
N ARG A 72 -2.38 2.67 -5.97
CA ARG A 72 -2.07 4.08 -5.70
C ARG A 72 -2.16 4.36 -4.22
N LEU A 73 -1.07 4.88 -3.68
CA LEU A 73 -1.05 5.21 -2.26
C LEU A 73 -0.31 6.51 -1.99
N THR A 74 -0.68 7.15 -0.89
CA THR A 74 -0.04 8.34 -0.36
C THR A 74 0.58 8.00 0.99
N ILE A 75 1.82 8.40 1.18
CA ILE A 75 2.54 8.22 2.45
C ILE A 75 2.64 9.58 3.12
N THR A 76 2.22 9.64 4.38
CA THR A 76 2.21 10.88 5.17
C THR A 76 3.10 10.73 6.38
N GLN A 77 3.99 11.69 6.57
CA GLN A 77 4.91 11.68 7.69
C GLN A 77 4.16 11.95 9.01
N ALA A 78 4.28 11.06 9.97
CA ALA A 78 3.66 11.21 11.28
C ALA A 78 4.51 11.98 12.28
N VAL A 79 5.83 12.01 12.08
CA VAL A 79 6.79 12.73 12.91
C VAL A 79 7.84 13.38 12.02
N ASP A 80 8.52 14.42 12.50
CA ASP A 80 9.60 15.06 11.74
C ASP A 80 10.78 14.10 11.57
N ARG A 81 11.32 14.03 10.35
CA ARG A 81 12.46 13.15 10.03
C ARG A 81 13.43 13.82 9.08
N GLN A 82 14.71 13.58 9.33
CA GLN A 82 15.78 14.03 8.44
C GLN A 82 16.13 12.99 7.37
N ARG A 83 15.80 11.72 7.59
CA ARG A 83 16.04 10.66 6.62
C ARG A 83 14.73 9.95 6.32
N ASN A 84 14.47 9.78 5.05
CA ASN A 84 13.30 9.05 4.60
C ASN A 84 13.67 7.56 4.45
N THR A 85 13.34 6.79 5.49
CA THR A 85 13.54 5.32 5.49
C THR A 85 12.21 4.59 5.30
N MET A 86 11.22 5.25 4.73
CA MET A 86 9.91 4.65 4.48
C MET A 86 10.00 3.54 3.45
N SER A 87 9.24 2.47 3.69
CA SER A 87 9.17 1.32 2.80
C SER A 87 7.72 0.98 2.53
N THR A 88 7.43 0.58 1.30
CA THR A 88 6.13 0.02 0.91
C THR A 88 6.09 -1.51 1.02
N ALA A 89 7.13 -2.13 1.56
CA ALA A 89 7.13 -3.55 1.84
C ALA A 89 5.97 -3.90 2.78
N GLY A 90 5.28 -4.97 2.49
CA GLY A 90 4.10 -5.37 3.23
C GLY A 90 2.78 -4.96 2.58
N PHE A 91 2.80 -4.07 1.60
CA PHE A 91 1.61 -3.73 0.81
C PHE A 91 1.49 -4.66 -0.39
N ALA A 92 0.30 -5.13 -0.65
CA ALA A 92 0.03 -5.99 -1.80
C ALA A 92 -1.40 -5.79 -2.30
N GLY A 93 -1.59 -5.99 -3.60
CA GLY A 93 -2.94 -6.16 -4.16
C GLY A 93 -3.51 -7.50 -3.72
N SER A 94 -4.83 -7.59 -3.61
CA SER A 94 -5.50 -8.81 -3.18
C SER A 94 -6.87 -8.93 -3.80
N ALA A 95 -7.29 -10.17 -4.06
CA ALA A 95 -8.65 -10.45 -4.52
C ALA A 95 -9.60 -10.73 -3.35
N ASP A 96 -9.10 -11.33 -2.28
CA ASP A 96 -9.91 -11.78 -1.15
C ASP A 96 -9.69 -11.00 0.16
N GLY A 97 -8.71 -10.10 0.18
CA GLY A 97 -8.35 -9.34 1.39
C GLY A 97 -7.41 -10.08 2.34
N VAL A 98 -6.95 -11.26 1.99
CA VAL A 98 -6.08 -12.11 2.82
C VAL A 98 -4.84 -12.57 2.05
N THR A 99 -5.02 -12.99 0.81
CA THR A 99 -3.95 -13.55 -0.02
C THR A 99 -3.27 -12.45 -0.81
N PRO A 100 -1.96 -12.22 -0.61
CA PRO A 100 -1.24 -11.19 -1.35
C PRO A 100 -0.94 -11.64 -2.78
N ALA A 101 -1.15 -10.73 -3.73
CA ALA A 101 -0.59 -10.87 -5.07
C ALA A 101 0.86 -10.37 -5.07
N LEU A 102 1.67 -10.89 -5.99
CA LEU A 102 3.02 -10.37 -6.18
C LEU A 102 2.95 -8.88 -6.49
N THR A 103 3.53 -8.04 -5.65
CA THR A 103 3.46 -6.60 -5.78
C THR A 103 4.87 -6.03 -5.81
N LEU A 104 5.16 -5.26 -6.86
CA LEU A 104 6.51 -4.82 -7.20
C LEU A 104 6.53 -3.31 -7.38
N THR A 105 7.73 -2.73 -7.24
CA THR A 105 7.98 -1.35 -7.65
C THR A 105 7.91 -1.26 -9.17
N PRO A 106 7.21 -0.25 -9.74
CA PRO A 106 7.14 -0.09 -11.18
C PRO A 106 8.50 0.23 -11.79
N PRO A 107 8.69 -0.06 -13.10
CA PRO A 107 9.91 0.34 -13.79
C PRO A 107 10.08 1.86 -13.81
N ASP A 108 11.32 2.32 -13.85
CA ASP A 108 11.61 3.74 -13.97
C ASP A 108 11.00 4.31 -15.26
N GLY A 109 10.39 5.49 -15.16
CA GLY A 109 9.80 6.18 -16.30
C GLY A 109 8.44 5.63 -16.76
N PHE A 110 7.84 4.70 -16.03
CA PHE A 110 6.52 4.18 -16.36
C PHE A 110 5.43 5.17 -15.92
N ALA A 111 4.87 5.93 -16.88
CA ALA A 111 3.99 7.07 -16.58
C ALA A 111 2.67 6.68 -15.92
N LYS A 112 2.14 5.48 -16.19
CA LYS A 112 0.84 5.04 -15.65
C LYS A 112 0.89 4.67 -14.17
N CYS A 113 2.07 4.31 -13.68
CA CYS A 113 2.28 3.93 -12.29
C CYS A 113 3.70 4.36 -11.91
N GLN A 114 3.82 5.58 -11.40
CA GLN A 114 5.12 6.15 -11.05
C GLN A 114 5.37 6.03 -9.56
N ALA A 115 6.52 5.48 -9.19
CA ALA A 115 7.04 5.63 -7.85
C ALA A 115 7.51 7.08 -7.69
N ALA A 116 7.01 7.79 -6.70
CA ALA A 116 7.44 9.15 -6.44
C ALA A 116 8.88 9.17 -5.95
N GLU A 117 9.62 10.22 -6.32
CA GLU A 117 10.89 10.49 -5.66
C GLU A 117 10.62 10.81 -4.19
N ARG A 118 11.31 10.11 -3.32
CA ARG A 118 11.18 10.35 -1.89
C ARG A 118 11.85 11.66 -1.52
N PRO A 119 11.14 12.57 -0.85
CA PRO A 119 11.80 13.76 -0.31
C PRO A 119 12.92 13.36 0.66
N GLN A 120 14.02 14.08 0.65
CA GLN A 120 15.14 13.77 1.56
C GLN A 120 14.79 14.09 3.02
N THR A 121 13.94 15.08 3.23
CA THR A 121 13.44 15.47 4.55
C THR A 121 11.92 15.55 4.50
N LEU A 122 11.29 15.06 5.55
CA LEU A 122 9.84 15.13 5.69
C LEU A 122 9.50 15.72 7.05
N THR A 123 8.63 16.73 7.04
CA THR A 123 8.03 17.25 8.26
C THR A 123 6.70 16.57 8.53
N ARG A 124 6.27 16.57 9.79
CA ARG A 124 4.98 16.02 10.18
C ARG A 124 3.85 16.61 9.32
N GLY A 125 3.02 15.74 8.77
CA GLY A 125 1.90 16.11 7.91
C GLY A 125 2.26 16.22 6.43
N GLN A 126 3.53 16.19 6.07
CA GLN A 126 3.94 16.20 4.67
C GLN A 126 3.70 14.85 4.02
N SER A 127 3.15 14.88 2.81
CA SER A 127 2.78 13.67 2.07
C SER A 127 3.48 13.60 0.72
N PHE A 128 3.66 12.38 0.24
CA PHE A 128 4.04 12.13 -1.16
C PHE A 128 3.29 10.92 -1.69
N ALA A 129 3.00 10.94 -2.99
CA ALA A 129 2.27 9.87 -3.64
C ALA A 129 3.24 8.84 -4.25
N THR A 130 2.83 7.58 -4.25
CA THR A 130 3.57 6.53 -4.93
C THR A 130 2.62 5.52 -5.56
N CYS A 131 3.17 4.61 -6.35
CA CYS A 131 2.39 3.57 -7.02
C CYS A 131 3.16 2.26 -7.00
N LEU A 132 2.44 1.15 -6.86
CA LEU A 132 2.99 -0.20 -6.94
C LEU A 132 2.26 -0.97 -8.03
N VAL A 133 2.94 -1.94 -8.63
CA VAL A 133 2.33 -2.85 -9.60
C VAL A 133 2.08 -4.20 -8.94
N ALA A 134 0.82 -4.58 -8.85
CA ALA A 134 0.42 -5.90 -8.39
C ALA A 134 0.13 -6.79 -9.59
N LEU A 135 0.65 -8.00 -9.60
CA LEU A 135 0.49 -8.95 -10.69
C LEU A 135 -0.48 -10.06 -10.27
N ALA A 136 -1.62 -10.12 -10.93
CA ALA A 136 -2.63 -11.15 -10.68
C ALA A 136 -2.46 -12.30 -11.65
N ASP A 137 -2.92 -13.48 -11.22
CA ASP A 137 -3.06 -14.61 -12.13
C ASP A 137 -4.10 -14.28 -13.23
N PRO A 138 -3.95 -14.81 -14.44
CA PRO A 138 -4.94 -14.57 -15.49
C PRO A 138 -6.36 -14.92 -15.05
N GLY A 139 -7.29 -13.99 -15.27
CA GLY A 139 -8.69 -14.16 -14.88
C GLY A 139 -8.99 -13.77 -13.42
N THR A 140 -7.99 -13.42 -12.63
CA THR A 140 -8.18 -12.96 -11.26
C THR A 140 -8.24 -11.43 -11.23
N GLN A 141 -9.25 -10.88 -10.57
CA GLN A 141 -9.38 -9.45 -10.39
C GLN A 141 -8.98 -9.05 -8.97
N LEU A 142 -8.02 -8.12 -8.89
CA LEU A 142 -7.61 -7.55 -7.61
C LEU A 142 -8.49 -6.35 -7.30
N SER A 143 -9.22 -6.41 -6.21
CA SER A 143 -10.19 -5.38 -5.81
C SER A 143 -9.88 -4.78 -4.44
N ARG A 144 -8.82 -5.24 -3.81
CA ARG A 144 -8.41 -4.82 -2.47
C ARG A 144 -6.92 -4.62 -2.40
N VAL A 145 -6.48 -3.83 -1.42
CA VAL A 145 -5.07 -3.69 -1.08
C VAL A 145 -4.92 -4.05 0.39
N ILE A 146 -3.93 -4.86 0.70
CA ILE A 146 -3.67 -5.31 2.06
C ILE A 146 -2.30 -4.87 2.54
N TYR A 147 -2.19 -4.65 3.85
CA TYR A 147 -0.92 -4.57 4.55
C TYR A 147 -0.80 -5.83 5.42
N TRP A 148 0.17 -6.69 5.07
CA TRP A 148 0.31 -8.03 5.65
C TRP A 148 1.72 -8.30 6.18
N ALA A 149 2.45 -7.24 6.50
CA ALA A 149 3.83 -7.36 6.96
C ALA A 149 3.92 -8.16 8.25
N ASP A 150 4.91 -9.04 8.30
CA ASP A 150 5.31 -9.71 9.53
C ASP A 150 6.28 -8.79 10.27
N THR A 151 5.75 -8.02 11.21
CA THR A 151 6.56 -7.06 11.98
C THR A 151 7.26 -7.70 13.17
N GLY A 152 6.89 -8.93 13.53
CA GLY A 152 7.45 -9.61 14.70
C GLY A 152 7.03 -9.01 16.04
N GLU A 153 6.14 -8.03 16.05
CA GLU A 153 5.67 -7.36 17.27
C GLU A 153 4.30 -7.85 17.71
N GLU A 154 4.18 -8.28 18.93
CA GLU A 154 2.86 -8.55 19.52
C GLU A 154 2.27 -7.26 20.14
N PRO A 155 0.97 -6.99 20.01
CA PRO A 155 -0.06 -7.79 19.35
C PRO A 155 -0.24 -7.46 17.86
N PHE A 156 0.69 -6.79 17.20
CA PHE A 156 0.54 -6.26 15.84
C PHE A 156 0.97 -7.28 14.78
N ASP A 157 0.23 -8.38 14.67
CA ASP A 157 0.48 -9.40 13.64
C ASP A 157 -0.39 -9.15 12.42
N TYR A 158 0.12 -8.34 11.50
CA TYR A 158 -0.57 -8.03 10.25
C TYR A 158 -0.52 -9.18 9.24
N LYS A 159 0.38 -10.13 9.41
CA LYS A 159 0.46 -11.28 8.52
C LYS A 159 -0.74 -12.21 8.71
N SER A 160 -1.12 -12.45 9.94
CA SER A 160 -2.28 -13.27 10.26
C SER A 160 -3.61 -12.52 10.13
N ALA A 161 -3.57 -11.21 10.31
CA ALA A 161 -4.75 -10.34 10.23
C ALA A 161 -4.40 -9.05 9.48
N PRO A 162 -4.38 -9.07 8.15
CA PRO A 162 -4.02 -7.89 7.36
C PRO A 162 -4.98 -6.72 7.57
N VAL A 163 -4.43 -5.50 7.45
CA VAL A 163 -5.25 -4.30 7.25
C VAL A 163 -5.69 -4.29 5.80
N VAL A 164 -6.97 -4.06 5.53
CA VAL A 164 -7.55 -4.18 4.19
C VAL A 164 -8.19 -2.86 3.77
N TRP A 165 -7.82 -2.36 2.60
CA TRP A 165 -8.51 -1.26 1.93
C TRP A 165 -9.37 -1.82 0.81
N SER A 166 -10.59 -1.32 0.69
CA SER A 166 -11.54 -1.70 -0.35
C SER A 166 -12.57 -0.60 -0.59
N ASP A 167 -13.50 -0.84 -1.49
CA ASP A 167 -14.65 0.05 -1.68
C ASP A 167 -15.75 -0.17 -0.63
N GLY A 168 -15.53 -1.06 0.31
CA GLY A 168 -16.51 -1.43 1.34
C GLY A 168 -17.40 -2.60 0.95
N SER A 169 -17.23 -3.15 -0.25
CA SER A 169 -17.99 -4.32 -0.70
C SER A 169 -17.57 -5.58 0.04
N PRO A 170 -18.49 -6.49 0.37
CA PRO A 170 -18.13 -7.76 0.96
C PRO A 170 -17.31 -8.63 -0.02
N VAL A 171 -16.46 -9.50 0.54
CA VAL A 171 -15.75 -10.47 -0.27
C VAL A 171 -16.75 -11.44 -0.89
N ALA A 172 -16.62 -11.69 -2.20
CA ALA A 172 -17.46 -12.70 -2.86
C ALA A 172 -17.21 -14.08 -2.23
N PRO A 173 -18.27 -14.90 -2.00
CA PRO A 173 -18.08 -16.23 -1.45
C PRO A 173 -17.12 -17.05 -2.31
N SER A 174 -16.13 -17.68 -1.69
CA SER A 174 -15.21 -18.55 -2.40
C SER A 174 -15.92 -19.84 -2.83
N GLY A 175 -15.65 -20.30 -4.04
CA GLY A 175 -16.24 -21.53 -4.57
C GLY A 175 -17.56 -21.36 -5.28
N SER A 176 -18.00 -20.14 -5.49
CA SER A 176 -19.15 -19.85 -6.33
C SER A 176 -18.75 -19.75 -7.79
#